data_e5db09d891d0af89bc66fbe182097a67
#
_entry.id   e5db09d891d0af89bc66fbe182097a67
#
_cell.length_a   1.000
_cell.length_b   1.000
_cell.length_c   1.000
_cell.angle_alpha   90.00
_cell.angle_beta   90.00
_cell.angle_gamma   90.00
#
_symmetry.space_group_name_H-M   'P 1'
#
loop_
_entity.id
_entity.type
_entity.pdbx_description
1 polymer ?
#
loop_
_entity_poly.entity_id
_entity_poly.type
_entity_poly.pdbx_seq_one_letter_code
_entity_poly.pdbx_strand_id
1 'polypeptide(L)'
;MVNKFLFCSFYYRVNLKTGANKRFENIISSVVTHLSKDQKIILLIKKGNKSEYFLNDKIVVYEIPNFPILDRLLTFFLFSIRLSSFDPLIVVSDFMPIPLSALSKHIHFQLVHDIRNFTEFKRANYFSFGKIFQKWQWEKCQNIITVSNFSKNELVKNCKIDPKNIIVSPNGIDSSYLNTPTDAEPDIDILYVATFEERKNHQFLMKALENYNKQKPIKVCLIGKDLGNREPIRRSAELLNNNVEIDFIDHINSEKELIKFYDRSNLFISPSLYEGFGMPIIEAISRGCKVLCSDIEVFREVGGERVQYFSPSDPAELFSLISDNLKNR
;
A
#
# COMPACT_ATOMS: atom_id res chain seq x y z
N MET A 1 -24.84 1.90 -26.39
CA MET A 1 -24.26 1.38 -25.15
C MET A 1 -23.72 2.55 -24.36
N VAL A 2 -24.21 2.82 -23.16
CA VAL A 2 -23.69 3.91 -22.34
C VAL A 2 -22.51 3.36 -21.55
N ASN A 3 -21.30 3.65 -22.00
CA ASN A 3 -20.08 3.37 -21.24
C ASN A 3 -20.03 4.34 -20.06
N LYS A 4 -20.63 3.95 -18.90
CA LYS A 4 -20.78 4.85 -17.77
C LYS A 4 -19.50 5.08 -17.00
N PHE A 5 -18.55 4.14 -17.00
CA PHE A 5 -17.38 4.14 -16.15
C PHE A 5 -16.09 4.05 -16.95
N LEU A 6 -15.16 4.94 -16.66
CA LEU A 6 -13.79 4.88 -17.14
C LEU A 6 -12.85 4.83 -15.94
N PHE A 7 -12.05 3.78 -15.85
CA PHE A 7 -10.99 3.64 -14.86
C PHE A 7 -9.64 3.85 -15.52
N CYS A 8 -8.73 4.53 -14.86
CA CYS A 8 -7.37 4.67 -15.34
C CYS A 8 -6.34 4.63 -14.23
N SER A 9 -5.28 3.86 -14.46
CA SER A 9 -4.08 3.88 -13.64
C SER A 9 -2.84 3.70 -14.52
N PHE A 10 -1.92 4.67 -14.46
CA PHE A 10 -0.66 4.61 -15.20
C PHE A 10 0.50 4.09 -14.36
N TYR A 11 0.29 3.99 -13.06
CA TYR A 11 1.23 3.40 -12.11
C TYR A 11 0.94 1.93 -11.84
N TYR A 12 -0.22 1.44 -12.28
CA TYR A 12 -0.57 0.03 -12.19
C TYR A 12 0.46 -0.84 -12.93
N ARG A 13 0.95 -1.87 -12.25
CA ARG A 13 1.88 -2.86 -12.78
C ARG A 13 1.43 -4.25 -12.33
N VAL A 14 1.07 -5.10 -13.27
CA VAL A 14 0.57 -6.46 -13.00
C VAL A 14 1.51 -7.29 -12.12
N ASN A 15 2.82 -7.07 -12.26
CA ASN A 15 3.85 -7.78 -11.50
C ASN A 15 4.20 -7.13 -10.16
N LEU A 16 3.57 -6.01 -9.80
CA LEU A 16 3.80 -5.32 -8.53
C LEU A 16 2.60 -5.52 -7.60
N LYS A 17 2.74 -6.39 -6.62
CA LYS A 17 1.73 -6.63 -5.59
C LYS A 17 1.80 -5.56 -4.50
N THR A 18 1.41 -4.33 -4.84
CA THR A 18 1.31 -3.24 -3.87
C THR A 18 -0.13 -3.09 -3.39
N GLY A 19 -0.30 -2.55 -2.17
CA GLY A 19 -1.64 -2.25 -1.65
C GLY A 19 -2.46 -1.33 -2.58
N ALA A 20 -1.80 -0.42 -3.30
CA ALA A 20 -2.44 0.45 -4.29
C ALA A 20 -2.98 -0.33 -5.49
N ASN A 21 -2.17 -1.23 -6.07
CA ASN A 21 -2.62 -2.06 -7.19
C ASN A 21 -3.79 -2.96 -6.78
N LYS A 22 -3.67 -3.62 -5.64
CA LYS A 22 -4.72 -4.49 -5.10
C LYS A 22 -6.02 -3.74 -4.85
N ARG A 23 -5.94 -2.53 -4.30
CA ARG A 23 -7.11 -1.67 -4.13
C ARG A 23 -7.76 -1.32 -5.47
N PHE A 24 -6.97 -0.95 -6.47
CA PHE A 24 -7.47 -0.60 -7.79
C PHE A 24 -8.23 -1.78 -8.43
N GLU A 25 -7.67 -2.99 -8.36
CA GLU A 25 -8.30 -4.23 -8.80
C GLU A 25 -9.60 -4.52 -8.05
N ASN A 26 -9.60 -4.39 -6.73
CA ASN A 26 -10.76 -4.64 -5.87
C ASN A 26 -11.91 -3.66 -6.16
N ILE A 27 -11.61 -2.37 -6.37
CA ILE A 27 -12.62 -1.38 -6.73
C ILE A 27 -13.26 -1.73 -8.08
N ILE A 28 -12.45 -2.06 -9.09
CA ILE A 28 -12.95 -2.46 -10.41
C ILE A 28 -13.82 -3.70 -10.28
N SER A 29 -13.37 -4.74 -9.60
CA SER A 29 -14.10 -5.98 -9.39
C SER A 29 -15.44 -5.72 -8.68
N SER A 30 -15.45 -4.89 -7.65
CA SER A 30 -16.68 -4.50 -6.94
C SER A 30 -17.66 -3.76 -7.85
N VAL A 31 -17.19 -2.82 -8.66
CA VAL A 31 -18.05 -2.09 -9.60
C VAL A 31 -18.63 -3.05 -10.64
N VAL A 32 -17.84 -3.98 -11.18
CA VAL A 32 -18.29 -4.99 -12.18
C VAL A 32 -19.48 -5.81 -11.67
N THR A 33 -19.49 -6.20 -10.38
CA THR A 33 -20.58 -6.99 -9.79
C THR A 33 -21.91 -6.23 -9.77
N HIS A 34 -21.87 -4.90 -9.74
CA HIS A 34 -23.07 -4.03 -9.68
C HIS A 34 -23.52 -3.50 -11.06
N LEU A 35 -22.78 -3.80 -12.14
CA LEU A 35 -23.15 -3.37 -13.47
C LEU A 35 -24.32 -4.20 -14.04
N SER A 36 -25.26 -3.52 -14.72
CA SER A 36 -26.26 -4.18 -15.54
C SER A 36 -25.61 -4.85 -16.77
N LYS A 37 -26.38 -5.72 -17.46
CA LYS A 37 -25.87 -6.48 -18.64
C LYS A 37 -25.35 -5.56 -19.76
N ASP A 38 -25.93 -4.38 -19.92
CA ASP A 38 -25.60 -3.44 -21.02
C ASP A 38 -24.51 -2.43 -20.63
N GLN A 39 -24.01 -2.48 -19.38
CA GLN A 39 -22.98 -1.56 -18.90
C GLN A 39 -21.60 -2.19 -18.97
N LYS A 40 -20.61 -1.38 -19.38
CA LYS A 40 -19.20 -1.79 -19.43
C LYS A 40 -18.31 -0.77 -18.74
N ILE A 41 -17.19 -1.26 -18.24
CA ILE A 41 -16.06 -0.45 -17.76
C ILE A 41 -15.07 -0.32 -18.90
N ILE A 42 -14.62 0.90 -19.14
CA ILE A 42 -13.41 1.16 -19.93
C ILE A 42 -12.24 1.26 -18.97
N LEU A 43 -11.22 0.47 -19.18
CA LEU A 43 -10.01 0.46 -18.38
C LEU A 43 -8.80 0.93 -19.20
N LEU A 44 -8.19 2.05 -18.81
CA LEU A 44 -6.98 2.59 -19.41
C LEU A 44 -5.76 2.27 -18.54
N ILE A 45 -4.85 1.47 -19.05
CA ILE A 45 -3.60 1.07 -18.37
C ILE A 45 -2.42 1.13 -19.34
N LYS A 46 -1.20 1.11 -18.81
CA LYS A 46 0.02 1.01 -19.63
C LYS A 46 0.15 -0.35 -20.29
N LYS A 47 0.66 -0.37 -21.51
CA LYS A 47 0.90 -1.60 -22.29
C LYS A 47 1.71 -2.63 -21.49
N GLY A 48 1.29 -3.89 -21.57
CA GLY A 48 1.91 -5.01 -20.89
C GLY A 48 1.50 -5.16 -19.41
N ASN A 49 0.46 -4.46 -18.96
CA ASN A 49 -0.05 -4.56 -17.58
C ASN A 49 -1.47 -5.15 -17.50
N LYS A 50 -1.93 -5.87 -18.51
CA LYS A 50 -3.21 -6.56 -18.47
C LYS A 50 -3.14 -7.72 -17.47
N SER A 51 -3.99 -7.67 -16.46
CA SER A 51 -4.11 -8.67 -15.40
C SER A 51 -5.25 -9.65 -15.70
N GLU A 52 -5.18 -10.86 -15.15
CA GLU A 52 -6.29 -11.83 -15.17
C GLU A 52 -7.55 -11.28 -14.47
N TYR A 53 -7.40 -10.41 -13.48
CA TYR A 53 -8.51 -9.71 -12.82
C TYR A 53 -9.37 -8.87 -13.78
N PHE A 54 -8.86 -8.52 -14.97
CA PHE A 54 -9.57 -7.75 -15.98
C PHE A 54 -10.15 -8.62 -17.10
N LEU A 55 -10.05 -9.96 -16.97
CA LEU A 55 -10.67 -10.91 -17.90
C LEU A 55 -12.15 -11.09 -17.57
N ASN A 56 -12.94 -10.07 -17.93
CA ASN A 56 -14.38 -10.04 -17.74
C ASN A 56 -15.03 -9.41 -18.97
N ASP A 57 -16.16 -9.95 -19.42
CA ASP A 57 -16.90 -9.46 -20.60
C ASP A 57 -17.43 -8.03 -20.45
N LYS A 58 -17.57 -7.57 -19.22
CA LYS A 58 -17.94 -6.19 -18.89
C LYS A 58 -16.77 -5.22 -18.83
N ILE A 59 -15.51 -5.67 -19.00
CA ILE A 59 -14.32 -4.82 -18.97
C ILE A 59 -13.68 -4.74 -20.35
N VAL A 60 -13.57 -3.54 -20.88
CA VAL A 60 -12.85 -3.26 -22.12
C VAL A 60 -11.54 -2.59 -21.81
N VAL A 61 -10.44 -3.32 -21.98
CA VAL A 61 -9.09 -2.83 -21.68
C VAL A 61 -8.51 -2.12 -22.89
N TYR A 62 -8.07 -0.87 -22.68
CA TYR A 62 -7.28 -0.10 -23.63
C TYR A 62 -5.90 0.14 -23.06
N GLU A 63 -4.89 -0.32 -23.78
CA GLU A 63 -3.50 -0.16 -23.40
C GLU A 63 -2.92 1.12 -24.00
N ILE A 64 -2.30 1.93 -23.16
CA ILE A 64 -1.56 3.12 -23.58
C ILE A 64 -0.09 2.75 -23.78
N PRO A 65 0.55 3.13 -24.90
CA PRO A 65 1.95 2.82 -25.16
C PRO A 65 2.87 3.34 -24.05
N ASN A 66 3.98 2.65 -23.83
CA ASN A 66 5.09 3.15 -23.02
C ASN A 66 5.96 4.06 -23.89
N PHE A 67 6.34 5.22 -23.38
CA PHE A 67 7.20 6.16 -24.07
C PHE A 67 8.58 6.22 -23.42
N PRO A 68 9.67 6.18 -24.17
CA PRO A 68 11.02 6.24 -23.60
C PRO A 68 11.36 7.62 -23.04
N ILE A 69 10.81 8.68 -23.66
CA ILE A 69 11.04 10.08 -23.29
C ILE A 69 9.69 10.75 -23.09
N LEU A 70 9.59 11.65 -22.10
CA LEU A 70 8.37 12.41 -21.78
C LEU A 70 7.14 11.53 -21.50
N ASP A 71 7.33 10.30 -21.03
CA ASP A 71 6.26 9.33 -20.84
C ASP A 71 5.03 9.88 -20.09
N ARG A 72 5.25 10.65 -19.02
CA ARG A 72 4.15 11.24 -18.22
C ARG A 72 3.34 12.25 -19.03
N LEU A 73 4.01 13.12 -19.80
CA LEU A 73 3.36 14.15 -20.59
C LEU A 73 2.57 13.55 -21.75
N LEU A 74 3.19 12.64 -22.51
CA LEU A 74 2.55 11.97 -23.64
C LEU A 74 1.38 11.09 -23.18
N THR A 75 1.53 10.39 -22.05
CA THR A 75 0.46 9.61 -21.45
C THR A 75 -0.72 10.48 -21.04
N PHE A 76 -0.47 11.63 -20.40
CA PHE A 76 -1.50 12.59 -20.04
C PHE A 76 -2.26 13.12 -21.28
N PHE A 77 -1.53 13.42 -22.34
CA PHE A 77 -2.13 13.89 -23.61
C PHE A 77 -3.00 12.82 -24.27
N LEU A 78 -2.51 11.58 -24.38
CA LEU A 78 -3.30 10.45 -24.91
C LEU A 78 -4.51 10.13 -24.05
N PHE A 79 -4.37 10.23 -22.74
CA PHE A 79 -5.52 10.07 -21.84
C PHE A 79 -6.60 11.12 -22.11
N SER A 80 -6.20 12.39 -22.32
CA SER A 80 -7.13 13.47 -22.65
C SER A 80 -7.89 13.21 -23.94
N ILE A 81 -7.20 12.73 -24.98
CA ILE A 81 -7.82 12.37 -26.26
C ILE A 81 -8.79 11.19 -26.08
N ARG A 82 -8.37 10.14 -25.39
CA ARG A 82 -9.19 8.95 -25.14
C ARG A 82 -10.42 9.26 -24.29
N LEU A 83 -10.27 10.10 -23.27
CA LEU A 83 -11.39 10.55 -22.47
C LEU A 83 -12.46 11.23 -23.33
N SER A 84 -12.05 12.13 -24.20
CA SER A 84 -12.96 12.83 -25.12
C SER A 84 -13.64 11.89 -26.11
N SER A 85 -12.98 10.82 -26.53
CA SER A 85 -13.55 9.84 -27.47
C SER A 85 -14.53 8.86 -26.83
N PHE A 86 -14.39 8.58 -25.53
CA PHE A 86 -15.31 7.66 -24.83
C PHE A 86 -16.49 8.34 -24.17
N ASP A 87 -16.37 9.62 -23.86
CA ASP A 87 -17.38 10.45 -23.18
C ASP A 87 -18.06 9.74 -21.97
N PRO A 88 -17.29 9.24 -21.00
CA PRO A 88 -17.84 8.52 -19.87
C PRO A 88 -18.59 9.46 -18.91
N LEU A 89 -19.60 8.95 -18.18
CA LEU A 89 -20.26 9.71 -17.13
C LEU A 89 -19.37 9.84 -15.87
N ILE A 90 -18.71 8.74 -15.50
CA ILE A 90 -17.89 8.64 -14.31
C ILE A 90 -16.45 8.28 -14.69
N VAL A 91 -15.50 9.04 -14.20
CA VAL A 91 -14.06 8.80 -14.36
C VAL A 91 -13.44 8.52 -12.99
N VAL A 92 -12.75 7.39 -12.86
CA VAL A 92 -11.99 7.03 -11.68
C VAL A 92 -10.52 6.98 -12.05
N SER A 93 -9.70 7.83 -11.47
CA SER A 93 -8.27 7.86 -11.73
C SER A 93 -7.47 7.56 -10.48
N ASP A 94 -6.47 6.70 -10.65
CA ASP A 94 -5.55 6.28 -9.62
C ASP A 94 -4.28 7.13 -9.69
N PHE A 95 -4.10 8.01 -8.71
CA PHE A 95 -2.92 8.83 -8.46
C PHE A 95 -2.35 9.61 -9.66
N MET A 96 -3.21 9.96 -10.63
CA MET A 96 -2.77 10.65 -11.84
C MET A 96 -3.20 12.10 -11.90
N PRO A 97 -2.41 12.92 -12.62
CA PRO A 97 -2.92 14.20 -13.11
C PRO A 97 -4.11 13.97 -14.03
N ILE A 98 -5.18 14.72 -13.82
CA ILE A 98 -6.41 14.62 -14.57
C ILE A 98 -6.44 15.69 -15.66
N PRO A 99 -6.88 15.36 -16.88
CA PRO A 99 -7.17 16.38 -17.86
C PRO A 99 -8.20 17.38 -17.34
N LEU A 100 -7.98 18.66 -17.53
CA LEU A 100 -8.89 19.71 -17.08
C LEU A 100 -10.31 19.55 -17.65
N SER A 101 -10.42 19.03 -18.88
CA SER A 101 -11.68 18.71 -19.51
C SER A 101 -12.50 17.67 -18.73
N ALA A 102 -11.84 16.76 -18.01
CA ALA A 102 -12.50 15.75 -17.20
C ALA A 102 -13.13 16.35 -15.94
N LEU A 103 -12.51 17.37 -15.36
CA LEU A 103 -13.01 18.04 -14.17
C LEU A 103 -14.31 18.83 -14.37
N SER A 104 -14.60 19.23 -15.61
CA SER A 104 -15.76 20.08 -15.92
C SER A 104 -16.93 19.32 -16.53
N LYS A 105 -16.71 18.15 -17.15
CA LYS A 105 -17.72 17.42 -17.92
C LYS A 105 -18.17 16.11 -17.29
N HIS A 106 -17.36 15.53 -16.40
CA HIS A 106 -17.59 14.19 -15.88
C HIS A 106 -17.58 14.21 -14.33
N ILE A 107 -18.32 13.27 -13.75
CA ILE A 107 -18.18 12.97 -12.31
C ILE A 107 -16.85 12.26 -12.12
N HIS A 108 -15.89 12.96 -11.48
CA HIS A 108 -14.56 12.46 -11.35
C HIS A 108 -14.24 12.06 -9.91
N PHE A 109 -13.68 10.88 -9.75
CA PHE A 109 -13.16 10.35 -8.49
C PHE A 109 -11.64 10.15 -8.61
N GLN A 110 -10.91 10.74 -7.67
CA GLN A 110 -9.46 10.59 -7.57
C GLN A 110 -9.12 9.66 -6.41
N LEU A 111 -8.45 8.54 -6.69
CA LEU A 111 -7.91 7.68 -5.65
C LEU A 111 -6.57 8.23 -5.15
N VAL A 112 -6.46 8.39 -3.84
CA VAL A 112 -5.23 8.82 -3.16
C VAL A 112 -4.93 7.86 -2.03
N HIS A 113 -3.84 7.10 -2.15
CA HIS A 113 -3.47 6.05 -1.18
C HIS A 113 -2.63 6.59 -0.02
N ASP A 114 -1.76 7.54 -0.28
CA ASP A 114 -0.97 8.29 0.69
C ASP A 114 -0.51 9.61 0.10
N ILE A 115 -0.04 10.51 0.92
CA ILE A 115 0.51 11.79 0.49
C ILE A 115 1.95 12.01 0.95
N ARG A 116 2.72 10.94 1.18
CA ARG A 116 4.11 11.02 1.64
C ARG A 116 4.99 11.99 0.83
N ASN A 117 4.69 12.18 -0.45
CA ASN A 117 5.41 13.14 -1.29
C ASN A 117 5.22 14.61 -0.86
N PHE A 118 4.21 14.91 -0.05
CA PHE A 118 3.87 16.24 0.48
C PHE A 118 4.22 16.36 1.97
N THR A 119 4.81 15.34 2.57
CA THR A 119 5.28 15.28 3.94
C THR A 119 6.82 15.28 3.99
N GLU A 120 7.39 15.18 5.17
CA GLU A 120 8.83 15.00 5.39
C GLU A 120 9.39 13.71 4.79
N PHE A 121 8.56 12.66 4.64
CA PHE A 121 8.90 11.38 4.04
C PHE A 121 8.87 11.38 2.50
N LYS A 122 9.06 12.51 1.88
CA LYS A 122 9.06 12.68 0.43
C LYS A 122 10.18 11.85 -0.24
N ARG A 123 9.86 11.26 -1.41
CA ARG A 123 10.89 10.65 -2.27
C ARG A 123 11.84 11.73 -2.83
N ALA A 124 13.15 11.48 -2.79
CA ALA A 124 14.20 12.43 -3.15
C ALA A 124 14.06 13.04 -4.57
N ASN A 125 13.49 12.32 -5.53
CA ASN A 125 13.44 12.68 -6.95
C ASN A 125 12.10 13.27 -7.42
N TYR A 126 11.28 13.84 -6.55
CA TYR A 126 10.01 14.41 -6.97
C TYR A 126 10.17 15.90 -7.34
N PHE A 127 10.02 16.23 -8.62
CA PHE A 127 10.07 17.62 -9.11
C PHE A 127 9.03 18.49 -8.41
N SER A 128 9.44 19.65 -7.89
CA SER A 128 8.55 20.55 -7.14
C SER A 128 7.36 21.05 -7.98
N PHE A 129 7.57 21.26 -9.29
CA PHE A 129 6.52 21.64 -10.23
C PHE A 129 5.41 20.56 -10.35
N GLY A 130 5.78 19.30 -10.43
CA GLY A 130 4.81 18.19 -10.48
C GLY A 130 3.94 18.12 -9.22
N LYS A 131 4.49 18.43 -8.05
CA LYS A 131 3.74 18.50 -6.79
C LYS A 131 2.74 19.65 -6.78
N ILE A 132 3.17 20.84 -7.21
CA ILE A 132 2.30 22.02 -7.28
C ILE A 132 1.12 21.74 -8.22
N PHE A 133 1.41 21.18 -9.39
CA PHE A 133 0.38 20.81 -10.36
C PHE A 133 -0.58 19.73 -9.81
N GLN A 134 -0.06 18.70 -9.17
CA GLN A 134 -0.87 17.65 -8.56
C GLN A 134 -1.77 18.19 -7.45
N LYS A 135 -1.21 19.02 -6.56
CA LYS A 135 -1.94 19.68 -5.50
C LYS A 135 -3.08 20.53 -6.05
N TRP A 136 -2.77 21.39 -7.02
CA TRP A 136 -3.76 22.24 -7.68
C TRP A 136 -4.89 21.41 -8.33
N GLN A 137 -4.58 20.28 -8.96
CA GLN A 137 -5.59 19.38 -9.51
C GLN A 137 -6.49 18.77 -8.44
N TRP A 138 -5.90 18.34 -7.33
CA TRP A 138 -6.66 17.81 -6.20
C TRP A 138 -7.58 18.87 -5.59
N GLU A 139 -7.16 20.12 -5.50
CA GLU A 139 -7.99 21.24 -5.06
C GLU A 139 -9.21 21.46 -5.96
N LYS A 140 -9.12 21.12 -7.24
CA LYS A 140 -10.24 21.20 -8.20
C LYS A 140 -11.07 19.92 -8.28
N CYS A 141 -10.63 18.83 -7.69
CA CYS A 141 -11.34 17.58 -7.69
C CYS A 141 -12.46 17.59 -6.63
N GLN A 142 -13.68 17.28 -7.05
CA GLN A 142 -14.84 17.27 -6.17
C GLN A 142 -14.97 15.98 -5.34
N ASN A 143 -14.35 14.88 -5.77
CA ASN A 143 -14.43 13.59 -5.11
C ASN A 143 -13.04 12.95 -5.03
N ILE A 144 -12.42 13.03 -3.86
CA ILE A 144 -11.19 12.32 -3.54
C ILE A 144 -11.54 11.13 -2.67
N ILE A 145 -11.07 9.95 -3.03
CA ILE A 145 -11.24 8.74 -2.22
C ILE A 145 -9.88 8.39 -1.62
N THR A 146 -9.82 8.36 -0.30
CA THR A 146 -8.61 7.98 0.44
C THR A 146 -8.85 6.78 1.36
N VAL A 147 -7.79 6.25 1.95
CA VAL A 147 -7.79 4.94 2.62
C VAL A 147 -8.01 5.00 4.12
N SER A 148 -7.87 6.19 4.74
CA SER A 148 -7.97 6.36 6.19
C SER A 148 -8.37 7.79 6.55
N ASN A 149 -8.87 7.99 7.77
CA ASN A 149 -9.09 9.33 8.31
C ASN A 149 -7.77 10.07 8.49
N PHE A 150 -6.70 9.37 8.87
CA PHE A 150 -5.35 9.92 8.87
C PHE A 150 -4.98 10.54 7.51
N SER A 151 -5.12 9.77 6.42
CA SER A 151 -4.84 10.28 5.08
C SER A 151 -5.76 11.43 4.66
N LYS A 152 -7.03 11.43 5.11
CA LYS A 152 -7.95 12.56 4.93
C LYS A 152 -7.44 13.81 5.64
N ASN A 153 -7.06 13.70 6.91
CA ASN A 153 -6.53 14.81 7.70
C ASN A 153 -5.25 15.39 7.08
N GLU A 154 -4.36 14.51 6.63
CA GLU A 154 -3.14 14.90 5.92
C GLU A 154 -3.43 15.65 4.59
N LEU A 155 -4.42 15.21 3.80
CA LEU A 155 -4.86 15.91 2.59
C LEU A 155 -5.39 17.31 2.91
N VAL A 156 -6.20 17.45 3.94
CA VAL A 156 -6.71 18.75 4.42
C VAL A 156 -5.56 19.65 4.85
N LYS A 157 -4.65 19.14 5.71
CA LYS A 157 -3.56 19.90 6.31
C LYS A 157 -2.51 20.34 5.27
N ASN A 158 -2.00 19.39 4.47
CA ASN A 158 -0.84 19.63 3.59
C ASN A 158 -1.24 20.07 2.18
N CYS A 159 -2.42 19.68 1.70
CA CYS A 159 -2.88 19.99 0.36
C CYS A 159 -4.03 21.01 0.33
N LYS A 160 -4.55 21.44 1.50
CA LYS A 160 -5.66 22.41 1.64
C LYS A 160 -6.94 22.00 0.92
N ILE A 161 -7.24 20.71 0.89
CA ILE A 161 -8.43 20.16 0.26
C ILE A 161 -9.60 20.32 1.21
N ASP A 162 -10.77 20.74 0.68
CA ASP A 162 -12.00 20.82 1.47
C ASP A 162 -12.39 19.41 1.96
N PRO A 163 -12.52 19.18 3.28
CA PRO A 163 -12.86 17.87 3.84
C PRO A 163 -14.16 17.27 3.32
N LYS A 164 -15.11 18.10 2.82
CA LYS A 164 -16.36 17.64 2.20
C LYS A 164 -16.14 16.92 0.87
N ASN A 165 -15.02 17.20 0.19
CA ASN A 165 -14.64 16.57 -1.09
C ASN A 165 -13.87 15.26 -0.87
N ILE A 166 -13.62 14.82 0.37
CA ILE A 166 -12.84 13.65 0.69
C ILE A 166 -13.71 12.55 1.29
N ILE A 167 -13.79 11.43 0.59
CA ILE A 167 -14.47 10.21 1.00
C ILE A 167 -13.42 9.27 1.56
N VAL A 168 -13.60 8.81 2.79
CA VAL A 168 -12.76 7.76 3.37
C VAL A 168 -13.38 6.40 3.02
N SER A 169 -12.60 5.57 2.32
CA SER A 169 -12.95 4.21 1.97
C SER A 169 -11.77 3.31 2.33
N PRO A 170 -11.78 2.66 3.50
CA PRO A 170 -10.70 1.80 3.94
C PRO A 170 -10.39 0.67 2.96
N ASN A 171 -9.16 0.18 2.97
CA ASN A 171 -8.81 -0.98 2.18
C ASN A 171 -9.47 -2.24 2.78
N GLY A 172 -10.08 -3.06 1.94
CA GLY A 172 -10.49 -4.41 2.31
C GLY A 172 -9.31 -5.37 2.33
N ILE A 173 -9.49 -6.48 3.04
CA ILE A 173 -8.58 -7.62 2.99
C ILE A 173 -9.10 -8.67 2.00
N ASP A 174 -8.20 -9.39 1.35
CA ASP A 174 -8.57 -10.49 0.48
C ASP A 174 -9.20 -11.63 1.29
N SER A 175 -10.24 -12.26 0.74
CA SER A 175 -10.97 -13.35 1.42
C SER A 175 -10.07 -14.54 1.79
N SER A 176 -8.97 -14.75 1.07
CA SER A 176 -8.01 -15.82 1.39
C SER A 176 -7.35 -15.64 2.76
N TYR A 177 -7.24 -14.41 3.28
CA TYR A 177 -6.74 -14.15 4.63
C TYR A 177 -7.76 -14.47 5.73
N LEU A 178 -9.03 -14.64 5.38
CA LEU A 178 -10.12 -14.98 6.33
C LEU A 178 -10.32 -16.48 6.50
N ASN A 179 -9.62 -17.30 5.74
CA ASN A 179 -9.64 -18.75 5.90
C ASN A 179 -8.99 -19.15 7.24
N THR A 180 -9.37 -20.30 7.78
CA THR A 180 -8.74 -20.83 9.00
C THR A 180 -7.22 -20.90 8.82
N PRO A 181 -6.41 -20.38 9.79
CA PRO A 181 -4.97 -20.59 9.78
C PRO A 181 -4.59 -22.06 9.73
N THR A 182 -3.41 -22.36 9.23
CA THR A 182 -2.89 -23.73 9.27
C THR A 182 -2.54 -24.11 10.72
N ASP A 183 -2.80 -25.36 11.12
CA ASP A 183 -2.45 -25.88 12.46
C ASP A 183 -0.93 -26.13 12.63
N ALA A 184 -0.10 -25.55 11.78
CA ALA A 184 1.36 -25.68 11.86
C ALA A 184 1.90 -24.90 13.05
N GLU A 185 2.76 -25.53 13.84
CA GLU A 185 3.52 -24.83 14.89
C GLU A 185 4.36 -23.70 14.27
N PRO A 186 4.30 -22.49 14.86
CA PRO A 186 5.08 -21.36 14.36
C PRO A 186 6.59 -21.62 14.46
N ASP A 187 7.31 -21.45 13.36
CA ASP A 187 8.77 -21.58 13.28
C ASP A 187 9.48 -20.25 12.94
N ILE A 188 8.71 -19.17 12.82
CA ILE A 188 9.19 -17.79 12.68
C ILE A 188 8.81 -17.02 13.95
N ASP A 189 9.79 -16.42 14.60
CA ASP A 189 9.53 -15.65 15.81
C ASP A 189 9.01 -14.27 15.52
N ILE A 190 9.62 -13.61 14.56
CA ILE A 190 9.30 -12.24 14.18
C ILE A 190 9.18 -12.17 12.66
N LEU A 191 8.05 -11.69 12.19
CA LEU A 191 7.80 -11.39 10.77
C LEU A 191 7.66 -9.87 10.59
N TYR A 192 8.31 -9.33 9.56
CA TYR A 192 8.04 -7.99 9.06
C TYR A 192 7.92 -7.98 7.53
N VAL A 193 6.77 -7.53 7.04
CA VAL A 193 6.46 -7.47 5.59
C VAL A 193 6.41 -6.01 5.16
N ALA A 194 7.48 -5.53 4.51
CA ALA A 194 7.56 -4.15 4.02
C ALA A 194 8.70 -3.99 3.01
N THR A 195 8.55 -3.06 2.07
CA THR A 195 9.66 -2.63 1.20
C THR A 195 10.81 -2.06 2.02
N PHE A 196 12.07 -2.32 1.60
CA PHE A 196 13.25 -1.76 2.27
C PHE A 196 13.42 -0.30 1.83
N GLU A 197 12.73 0.61 2.52
CA GLU A 197 12.79 2.07 2.38
C GLU A 197 12.83 2.74 3.77
N GLU A 198 13.38 3.94 3.86
CA GLU A 198 13.68 4.63 5.13
C GLU A 198 12.48 4.73 6.07
N ARG A 199 11.30 5.15 5.56
CA ARG A 199 10.08 5.29 6.38
C ARG A 199 9.57 3.99 7.00
N LYS A 200 10.00 2.84 6.50
CA LYS A 200 9.66 1.52 7.06
C LYS A 200 10.51 1.15 8.27
N ASN A 201 11.57 1.92 8.52
CA ASN A 201 12.33 1.94 9.76
C ASN A 201 12.87 0.56 10.22
N HIS A 202 13.31 -0.29 9.28
CA HIS A 202 13.89 -1.59 9.60
C HIS A 202 15.11 -1.45 10.54
N GLN A 203 15.87 -0.35 10.42
CA GLN A 203 17.02 -0.07 11.27
C GLN A 203 16.65 0.03 12.75
N PHE A 204 15.44 0.51 13.05
CA PHE A 204 14.92 0.56 14.41
C PHE A 204 14.71 -0.84 15.00
N LEU A 205 14.21 -1.78 14.19
CA LEU A 205 14.07 -3.19 14.60
C LEU A 205 15.47 -3.79 14.88
N MET A 206 16.46 -3.52 14.03
CA MET A 206 17.85 -3.98 14.28
C MET A 206 18.36 -3.46 15.62
N LYS A 207 18.20 -2.15 15.92
CA LYS A 207 18.58 -1.56 17.20
C LYS A 207 17.86 -2.19 18.40
N ALA A 208 16.57 -2.51 18.26
CA ALA A 208 15.84 -3.20 19.33
C ALA A 208 16.40 -4.60 19.60
N LEU A 209 16.94 -5.28 18.58
CA LEU A 209 17.48 -6.63 18.68
C LEU A 209 18.97 -6.68 19.11
N GLU A 210 19.69 -5.55 19.13
CA GLU A 210 21.12 -5.50 19.53
C GLU A 210 21.40 -6.13 20.91
N ASN A 211 20.46 -5.96 21.84
CA ASN A 211 20.59 -6.46 23.21
C ASN A 211 19.95 -7.86 23.41
N TYR A 212 19.54 -8.53 22.34
CA TYR A 212 18.96 -9.86 22.48
C TYR A 212 20.03 -10.90 22.79
N ASN A 213 20.07 -11.35 24.04
CA ASN A 213 21.07 -12.29 24.54
C ASN A 213 20.45 -13.51 25.28
N LYS A 214 19.17 -13.80 25.03
CA LYS A 214 18.50 -14.94 25.64
C LYS A 214 19.10 -16.27 25.17
N GLN A 215 18.99 -17.31 25.99
CA GLN A 215 19.54 -18.64 25.68
C GLN A 215 18.89 -19.26 24.42
N LYS A 216 17.63 -18.96 24.14
CA LYS A 216 16.91 -19.48 22.98
C LYS A 216 17.08 -18.52 21.79
N PRO A 217 17.66 -18.98 20.67
CA PRO A 217 17.75 -18.20 19.46
C PRO A 217 16.36 -17.81 18.91
N ILE A 218 16.29 -16.67 18.22
CA ILE A 218 15.10 -16.22 17.52
C ILE A 218 15.33 -16.13 16.04
N LYS A 219 14.30 -16.47 15.27
CA LYS A 219 14.27 -16.36 13.83
C LYS A 219 13.41 -15.16 13.40
N VAL A 220 14.03 -14.23 12.68
CA VAL A 220 13.41 -13.01 12.16
C VAL A 220 13.32 -13.11 10.64
N CYS A 221 12.13 -12.91 10.09
CA CYS A 221 11.92 -12.94 8.64
C CYS A 221 11.52 -11.54 8.14
N LEU A 222 12.34 -10.96 7.26
CA LEU A 222 12.12 -9.65 6.64
C LEU A 222 11.75 -9.86 5.17
N ILE A 223 10.51 -9.54 4.81
CA ILE A 223 9.98 -9.76 3.46
C ILE A 223 9.72 -8.43 2.77
N GLY A 224 10.35 -8.21 1.62
CA GLY A 224 10.03 -7.04 0.81
C GLY A 224 11.05 -6.69 -0.25
N LYS A 225 10.59 -5.93 -1.24
CA LYS A 225 11.44 -5.43 -2.32
C LYS A 225 12.41 -4.37 -1.80
N ASP A 226 13.65 -4.45 -2.25
CA ASP A 226 14.63 -3.39 -2.00
C ASP A 226 14.29 -2.11 -2.79
N LEU A 227 14.21 -1.00 -2.09
CA LEU A 227 14.08 0.36 -2.63
C LEU A 227 15.28 1.25 -2.26
N GLY A 228 16.44 0.62 -2.05
CA GLY A 228 17.72 1.29 -1.81
C GLY A 228 18.14 1.34 -0.34
N ASN A 229 17.47 0.60 0.55
CA ASN A 229 17.80 0.65 1.98
C ASN A 229 18.09 -0.73 2.61
N ARG A 230 18.20 -1.80 1.81
CA ARG A 230 18.45 -3.15 2.34
C ARG A 230 19.88 -3.35 2.83
N GLU A 231 20.84 -2.91 2.05
CA GLU A 231 22.25 -3.15 2.35
C GLU A 231 22.68 -2.57 3.72
N PRO A 232 22.32 -1.34 4.11
CA PRO A 232 22.57 -0.84 5.46
C PRO A 232 21.94 -1.72 6.56
N ILE A 233 20.73 -2.25 6.30
CA ILE A 233 20.02 -3.11 7.27
C ILE A 233 20.72 -4.47 7.39
N ARG A 234 21.20 -5.05 6.28
CA ARG A 234 21.97 -6.30 6.26
C ARG A 234 23.25 -6.17 7.11
N ARG A 235 24.00 -5.07 6.93
CA ARG A 235 25.20 -4.81 7.73
C ARG A 235 24.88 -4.70 9.23
N SER A 236 23.78 -4.08 9.59
CA SER A 236 23.36 -4.02 11.00
C SER A 236 22.95 -5.40 11.51
N ALA A 237 22.32 -6.22 10.69
CA ALA A 237 21.97 -7.59 11.06
C ALA A 237 23.21 -8.47 11.32
N GLU A 238 24.27 -8.30 10.53
CA GLU A 238 25.56 -9.01 10.72
C GLU A 238 26.28 -8.67 12.02
N LEU A 239 25.94 -7.53 12.64
CA LEU A 239 26.48 -7.10 13.94
C LEU A 239 25.68 -7.62 15.14
N LEU A 240 24.54 -8.25 14.90
CA LEU A 240 23.71 -8.81 15.97
C LEU A 240 24.36 -10.07 16.57
N ASN A 241 23.94 -10.40 17.79
CA ASN A 241 24.36 -11.61 18.47
C ASN A 241 23.94 -12.87 17.66
N ASN A 242 24.73 -13.94 17.74
CA ASN A 242 24.45 -15.24 17.09
C ASN A 242 23.11 -15.89 17.51
N ASN A 243 22.44 -15.34 18.53
CA ASN A 243 21.11 -15.75 18.94
C ASN A 243 19.99 -15.08 18.14
N VAL A 244 20.31 -14.27 17.13
CA VAL A 244 19.33 -13.63 16.22
C VAL A 244 19.65 -14.04 14.79
N GLU A 245 18.82 -14.91 14.22
CA GLU A 245 18.90 -15.30 12.81
C GLU A 245 17.96 -14.43 11.97
N ILE A 246 18.48 -13.81 10.89
CA ILE A 246 17.67 -12.93 10.05
C ILE A 246 17.65 -13.43 8.61
N ASP A 247 16.45 -13.79 8.15
CA ASP A 247 16.15 -14.13 6.77
C ASP A 247 15.67 -12.90 6.00
N PHE A 248 16.31 -12.60 4.87
CA PHE A 248 15.90 -11.55 3.94
C PHE A 248 15.24 -12.20 2.71
N ILE A 249 13.95 -11.93 2.49
CA ILE A 249 13.19 -12.47 1.38
C ILE A 249 12.77 -11.32 0.45
N ASP A 250 13.25 -11.37 -0.80
CA ASP A 250 13.02 -10.31 -1.80
C ASP A 250 11.65 -10.35 -2.42
N HIS A 251 11.14 -11.55 -2.66
CA HIS A 251 9.97 -11.75 -3.49
C HIS A 251 9.15 -12.94 -2.99
N ILE A 252 7.86 -12.71 -2.91
CA ILE A 252 6.85 -13.73 -2.65
C ILE A 252 6.01 -13.90 -3.93
N ASN A 253 5.91 -15.11 -4.44
CA ASN A 253 5.28 -15.37 -5.73
C ASN A 253 3.75 -15.27 -5.70
N SER A 254 3.13 -15.50 -4.55
CA SER A 254 1.66 -15.51 -4.42
C SER A 254 1.18 -15.04 -3.05
N GLU A 255 -0.07 -14.58 -2.99
CA GLU A 255 -0.76 -14.29 -1.72
C GLU A 255 -0.80 -15.52 -0.81
N LYS A 256 -1.02 -16.70 -1.39
CA LYS A 256 -1.04 -17.97 -0.63
C LYS A 256 0.31 -18.26 0.04
N GLU A 257 1.40 -17.89 -0.60
CA GLU A 257 2.73 -18.03 -0.02
C GLU A 257 2.94 -17.02 1.12
N LEU A 258 2.50 -15.77 0.93
CA LEU A 258 2.57 -14.74 1.97
C LEU A 258 1.74 -15.12 3.20
N ILE A 259 0.55 -15.66 3.00
CA ILE A 259 -0.32 -16.15 4.08
C ILE A 259 0.40 -17.21 4.93
N LYS A 260 1.15 -18.12 4.31
CA LYS A 260 1.92 -19.14 5.05
C LYS A 260 3.00 -18.51 5.96
N PHE A 261 3.59 -17.38 5.58
CA PHE A 261 4.52 -16.68 6.45
C PHE A 261 3.83 -16.10 7.68
N TYR A 262 2.65 -15.51 7.51
CA TYR A 262 1.85 -15.05 8.65
C TYR A 262 1.46 -16.23 9.55
N ASP A 263 0.96 -17.33 8.99
CA ASP A 263 0.53 -18.52 9.75
C ASP A 263 1.66 -19.15 10.58
N ARG A 264 2.90 -19.06 10.08
CA ARG A 264 4.10 -19.61 10.72
C ARG A 264 4.76 -18.63 11.68
N SER A 265 4.18 -17.46 11.90
CA SER A 265 4.82 -16.38 12.68
C SER A 265 4.15 -16.18 14.02
N ASN A 266 4.95 -16.14 15.09
CA ASN A 266 4.50 -15.84 16.44
C ASN A 266 4.11 -14.37 16.58
N LEU A 267 4.94 -13.50 16.01
CA LEU A 267 4.86 -12.06 16.19
C LEU A 267 5.06 -11.33 14.87
N PHE A 268 4.15 -10.42 14.54
CA PHE A 268 4.32 -9.48 13.45
C PHE A 268 4.74 -8.12 14.00
N ILE A 269 5.80 -7.52 13.43
CA ILE A 269 6.30 -6.20 13.87
C ILE A 269 6.27 -5.22 12.72
N SER A 270 5.74 -4.00 12.94
CA SER A 270 5.78 -2.91 11.96
C SER A 270 6.28 -1.61 12.59
N PRO A 271 7.59 -1.31 12.52
CA PRO A 271 8.18 -0.08 13.06
C PRO A 271 8.08 1.12 12.11
N SER A 272 7.14 1.12 11.17
CA SER A 272 6.99 2.18 10.19
C SER A 272 6.76 3.55 10.85
N LEU A 273 7.39 4.59 10.27
CA LEU A 273 7.24 6.00 10.71
C LEU A 273 6.06 6.68 10.01
N TYR A 274 5.67 6.19 8.86
CA TYR A 274 4.57 6.75 8.07
C TYR A 274 3.93 5.69 7.18
N GLU A 275 2.59 5.65 7.18
CA GLU A 275 1.75 4.81 6.32
C GLU A 275 0.50 5.56 5.87
N GLY A 276 -0.08 5.15 4.74
CA GLY A 276 -1.41 5.60 4.35
C GLY A 276 -2.51 4.78 5.04
N PHE A 277 -2.24 3.47 5.28
CA PHE A 277 -3.20 2.56 5.88
C PHE A 277 -2.54 1.48 6.76
N GLY A 278 -1.64 0.68 6.21
CA GLY A 278 -0.98 -0.40 6.97
C GLY A 278 -1.58 -1.78 6.70
N MET A 279 -1.76 -2.14 5.43
CA MET A 279 -2.30 -3.46 5.03
C MET A 279 -1.67 -4.64 5.77
N PRO A 280 -0.32 -4.73 5.92
CA PRO A 280 0.30 -5.86 6.59
C PRO A 280 -0.16 -6.07 8.05
N ILE A 281 -0.55 -5.00 8.75
CA ILE A 281 -1.09 -5.10 10.11
C ILE A 281 -2.42 -5.85 10.10
N ILE A 282 -3.34 -5.49 9.18
CA ILE A 282 -4.64 -6.16 9.07
C ILE A 282 -4.46 -7.61 8.60
N GLU A 283 -3.54 -7.85 7.68
CA GLU A 283 -3.19 -9.18 7.21
C GLU A 283 -2.72 -10.05 8.38
N ALA A 284 -1.79 -9.55 9.20
CA ALA A 284 -1.28 -10.25 10.39
C ALA A 284 -2.39 -10.53 11.42
N ILE A 285 -3.22 -9.53 11.74
CA ILE A 285 -4.36 -9.68 12.65
C ILE A 285 -5.32 -10.78 12.14
N SER A 286 -5.63 -10.77 10.84
CA SER A 286 -6.55 -11.73 10.24
C SER A 286 -6.01 -13.16 10.22
N ARG A 287 -4.69 -13.32 10.32
CA ARG A 287 -4.01 -14.62 10.45
C ARG A 287 -3.72 -15.03 11.89
N GLY A 288 -4.17 -14.23 12.87
CA GLY A 288 -4.00 -14.55 14.30
C GLY A 288 -2.62 -14.24 14.87
N CYS A 289 -1.74 -13.56 14.12
CA CYS A 289 -0.45 -13.10 14.65
C CYS A 289 -0.67 -12.10 15.78
N LYS A 290 0.15 -12.15 16.81
CA LYS A 290 0.30 -11.03 17.74
C LYS A 290 1.00 -9.89 17.00
N VAL A 291 0.49 -8.66 17.12
CA VAL A 291 1.02 -7.52 16.37
C VAL A 291 1.60 -6.47 17.29
N LEU A 292 2.86 -6.09 17.03
CA LEU A 292 3.52 -4.90 17.61
C LEU A 292 3.73 -3.88 16.50
N CYS A 293 3.29 -2.65 16.70
CA CYS A 293 3.49 -1.60 15.70
C CYS A 293 3.82 -0.25 16.34
N SER A 294 4.44 0.62 15.54
CA SER A 294 4.72 1.99 15.96
C SER A 294 3.46 2.70 16.40
N ASP A 295 3.55 3.51 17.44
CA ASP A 295 2.49 4.38 17.90
C ASP A 295 2.34 5.59 16.98
N ILE A 296 1.72 5.38 15.82
CA ILE A 296 1.37 6.41 14.85
C ILE A 296 -0.13 6.43 14.60
N GLU A 297 -0.66 7.61 14.27
CA GLU A 297 -2.10 7.87 14.16
C GLU A 297 -2.83 6.84 13.27
N VAL A 298 -2.27 6.54 12.09
CA VAL A 298 -2.88 5.58 11.16
C VAL A 298 -2.91 4.16 11.73
N PHE A 299 -1.90 3.74 12.50
CA PHE A 299 -1.89 2.40 13.10
C PHE A 299 -2.86 2.31 14.26
N ARG A 300 -3.08 3.39 15.01
CA ARG A 300 -4.16 3.46 15.99
C ARG A 300 -5.54 3.37 15.34
N GLU A 301 -5.74 4.04 14.19
CA GLU A 301 -7.00 3.94 13.42
C GLU A 301 -7.27 2.51 12.95
N VAL A 302 -6.25 1.82 12.43
CA VAL A 302 -6.39 0.52 11.78
C VAL A 302 -6.29 -0.66 12.74
N GLY A 303 -5.36 -0.62 13.70
CA GLY A 303 -5.09 -1.69 14.66
C GLY A 303 -6.05 -1.69 15.85
N GLY A 304 -6.44 -0.50 16.33
CA GLY A 304 -7.30 -0.34 17.50
C GLY A 304 -6.72 -1.05 18.72
N GLU A 305 -7.55 -1.81 19.45
CA GLU A 305 -7.16 -2.58 20.63
C GLU A 305 -6.56 -3.98 20.31
N ARG A 306 -6.47 -4.33 19.02
CA ARG A 306 -6.01 -5.66 18.59
C ARG A 306 -4.49 -5.77 18.47
N VAL A 307 -3.77 -4.68 18.72
CA VAL A 307 -2.32 -4.60 18.58
C VAL A 307 -1.69 -3.93 19.80
N GLN A 308 -0.43 -4.17 20.01
CA GLN A 308 0.37 -3.45 21.02
C GLN A 308 1.19 -2.37 20.31
N TYR A 309 1.27 -1.21 20.94
CA TYR A 309 1.97 -0.06 20.38
C TYR A 309 3.29 0.18 21.10
N PHE A 310 4.28 0.70 20.39
CA PHE A 310 5.55 1.16 20.91
C PHE A 310 5.95 2.50 20.31
N SER A 311 6.68 3.30 21.04
CA SER A 311 7.26 4.54 20.54
C SER A 311 8.26 4.27 19.41
N PRO A 312 8.12 4.87 18.23
CA PRO A 312 9.06 4.69 17.12
C PRO A 312 10.44 5.32 17.37
N SER A 313 10.65 5.92 18.55
CA SER A 313 11.91 6.51 19.00
C SER A 313 12.57 5.74 20.16
N ASP A 314 11.91 4.72 20.72
CA ASP A 314 12.42 3.93 21.86
C ASP A 314 12.62 2.44 21.50
N PRO A 315 13.82 2.05 21.04
CA PRO A 315 14.14 0.65 20.75
C PRO A 315 14.08 -0.27 21.98
N ALA A 316 14.29 0.27 23.19
CA ALA A 316 14.27 -0.52 24.42
C ALA A 316 12.83 -0.94 24.77
N GLU A 317 11.85 -0.08 24.55
CA GLU A 317 10.43 -0.42 24.67
C GLU A 317 10.05 -1.55 23.72
N LEU A 318 10.44 -1.47 22.44
CA LEU A 318 10.19 -2.56 21.47
C LEU A 318 10.87 -3.86 21.92
N PHE A 319 12.11 -3.81 22.39
CA PHE A 319 12.81 -4.98 22.91
C PHE A 319 12.07 -5.62 24.10
N SER A 320 11.56 -4.82 25.04
CA SER A 320 10.76 -5.31 26.16
C SER A 320 9.51 -6.04 25.69
N LEU A 321 8.75 -5.43 24.78
CA LEU A 321 7.54 -6.05 24.20
C LEU A 321 7.84 -7.35 23.44
N ILE A 322 8.91 -7.40 22.66
CA ILE A 322 9.37 -8.63 22.00
C ILE A 322 9.66 -9.70 23.04
N SER A 323 10.40 -9.32 24.07
CA SER A 323 10.82 -10.23 25.16
C SER A 323 9.61 -10.82 25.89
N ASP A 324 8.61 -10.00 26.20
CA ASP A 324 7.40 -10.43 26.91
C ASP A 324 6.52 -11.35 26.08
N ASN A 325 6.39 -11.06 24.78
CA ASN A 325 5.57 -11.87 23.88
C ASN A 325 6.20 -13.22 23.49
N LEU A 326 7.54 -13.34 23.61
CA LEU A 326 8.26 -14.58 23.28
C LEU A 326 8.67 -15.40 24.53
N LYS A 327 8.28 -14.99 25.75
CA LYS A 327 8.62 -15.73 27.02
C LYS A 327 8.01 -17.13 27.11
N ASN A 328 6.84 -17.32 26.54
CA ASN A 328 6.03 -18.55 26.68
C ASN A 328 6.09 -19.46 25.44
N ARG A 329 7.21 -19.51 24.79
CA ARG A 329 7.46 -20.26 23.56
C ARG A 329 8.08 -21.64 23.81
#